data_f991caf9f070841af72350da04e6168b
#
_entry.id   f991caf9f070841af72350da04e6168b
#
_cell.length_a   1.000
_cell.length_b   1.000
_cell.length_c   1.000
_cell.angle_alpha   90.00
_cell.angle_beta   90.00
_cell.angle_gamma   90.00
#
_symmetry.space_group_name_H-M   'P 1'
#
loop_
_entity.id
_entity.type
_entity.pdbx_description
1 polymer ?
#
loop_
_entity_poly.entity_id
_entity_poly.type
_entity_poly.pdbx_seq_one_letter_code
_entity_poly.pdbx_strand_id
1 'polypeptide(L)'
;MKSKVVFKVKGKEGTYLATLTMAQSACALKFLHHHHHHHLLLLLLLFLATPLISATYAAFDRSSFPSDFVFGAACAAYQVEGASNLDGKGPSIWDTFTHTQPWKIADGKTGDVAIDFYHRYKDDVKLLKSLNMDAFRFSISWTRILPTGSLSGGINRKGVEFYNSLINELLALGMKPYVTIFHWDAPQGLESKYGGFLSRNIVDDYRDFAEVCFKEFGDRVKHWITFNEPYSYCSRAYDFGTFAPGRCSPWVGNCTAGDSGREPYIAAHNILLAHGAAVKVYKEKYQAKQKGLIGITLVTNWFKPYSTSKADILAQQRSLDFMFGWFMDPLAYGNYPSSMRMIVGNRLPRFTKEESEIIKGSYDFIGLNYYTTWYSQSVPPTNSLVNTSYSTDSQTNQSVTGIRLGKPLGPTAASGWLFIYPPGLRNLLLYIKDKYNNPLIFITENGVDDDNIKNLPVKDALEDDVRVSYYYQHLRYLQSAIKKGANVKAYFAWAFLDDFEWDAGFTVRFGLTFIDYNDNLKRYPKKSALWVRQFLKK
;
A
#
# COMPACT_ATOMS: atom_id res chain seq x y z
N MET A 1 -16.41 48.70 -26.83
CA MET A 1 -16.08 48.39 -25.42
C MET A 1 -17.13 47.44 -24.85
N LYS A 2 -16.76 46.20 -24.53
CA LYS A 2 -17.71 45.23 -23.92
C LYS A 2 -17.67 45.44 -22.41
N SER A 3 -18.73 46.05 -21.87
CA SER A 3 -18.87 46.25 -20.43
C SER A 3 -19.10 44.92 -19.74
N LYS A 4 -18.30 44.63 -18.73
CA LYS A 4 -18.42 43.46 -17.86
C LYS A 4 -19.00 43.88 -16.52
N VAL A 5 -19.98 43.15 -16.02
CA VAL A 5 -20.55 43.34 -14.68
C VAL A 5 -20.04 42.22 -13.79
N VAL A 6 -19.47 42.56 -12.65
CA VAL A 6 -18.86 41.63 -11.70
C VAL A 6 -19.71 41.58 -10.44
N PHE A 7 -20.14 40.38 -10.04
CA PHE A 7 -20.87 40.13 -8.80
C PHE A 7 -20.00 39.45 -7.77
N LYS A 8 -20.10 39.91 -6.52
CA LYS A 8 -19.45 39.29 -5.36
C LYS A 8 -20.48 38.49 -4.58
N VAL A 9 -20.32 37.19 -4.48
CA VAL A 9 -21.20 36.31 -3.71
C VAL A 9 -20.41 35.72 -2.53
N LYS A 10 -20.92 35.92 -1.31
CA LYS A 10 -20.36 35.39 -0.07
C LYS A 10 -21.02 34.05 0.25
N GLY A 11 -20.26 32.94 0.24
CA GLY A 11 -20.68 31.62 0.73
C GLY A 11 -20.00 31.27 2.06
N LYS A 12 -20.43 30.20 2.70
CA LYS A 12 -19.88 29.73 4.00
C LYS A 12 -18.38 29.41 4.01
N GLU A 13 -17.75 29.28 2.84
CA GLU A 13 -16.33 28.92 2.71
C GLU A 13 -15.49 29.92 1.87
N GLY A 14 -15.99 31.13 1.61
CA GLY A 14 -15.21 32.17 0.90
C GLY A 14 -16.03 33.07 0.01
N THR A 15 -15.37 34.07 -0.62
CA THR A 15 -15.96 35.03 -1.53
C THR A 15 -15.65 34.66 -2.98
N TYR A 16 -16.67 34.57 -3.83
CA TYR A 16 -16.56 34.20 -5.25
C TYR A 16 -16.87 35.40 -6.14
N LEU A 17 -16.17 35.54 -7.26
CA LEU A 17 -16.35 36.58 -8.27
C LEU A 17 -16.94 35.98 -9.54
N ALA A 18 -18.15 36.44 -9.95
CA ALA A 18 -18.78 36.06 -11.22
C ALA A 18 -18.86 37.23 -12.18
N THR A 19 -18.49 37.03 -13.44
CA THR A 19 -18.48 38.06 -14.49
C THR A 19 -19.43 37.69 -15.62
N LEU A 20 -20.36 38.56 -15.96
CA LEU A 20 -21.30 38.36 -17.07
C LEU A 20 -21.08 39.41 -18.18
N THR A 21 -21.23 39.03 -19.45
CA THR A 21 -21.11 39.93 -20.60
C THR A 21 -22.46 40.49 -21.04
N MET A 22 -22.50 41.74 -21.50
CA MET A 22 -23.75 42.48 -21.83
C MET A 22 -24.67 41.80 -22.85
N ALA A 23 -24.23 40.89 -23.67
CA ALA A 23 -25.09 40.19 -24.62
C ALA A 23 -26.13 39.26 -23.96
N GLN A 24 -25.85 38.80 -22.72
CA GLN A 24 -26.74 37.92 -21.96
C GLN A 24 -27.76 38.69 -21.11
N SER A 25 -27.45 39.96 -20.78
CA SER A 25 -28.35 40.83 -19.97
C SER A 25 -29.50 41.40 -20.80
N ALA A 26 -29.31 41.60 -22.11
CA ALA A 26 -30.35 42.19 -22.97
C ALA A 26 -31.48 41.21 -23.31
N CYS A 27 -31.24 39.90 -23.26
CA CYS A 27 -32.27 38.88 -23.48
C CYS A 27 -33.16 38.68 -22.26
N ALA A 28 -32.64 38.90 -21.05
CA ALA A 28 -33.34 38.72 -19.79
C ALA A 28 -34.29 39.90 -19.48
N LEU A 29 -33.98 41.13 -19.96
CA LEU A 29 -34.78 42.35 -19.67
C LEU A 29 -36.03 42.52 -20.54
N LYS A 30 -36.15 41.83 -21.68
CA LYS A 30 -37.35 41.87 -22.54
C LYS A 30 -38.50 40.96 -22.09
N PHE A 31 -38.30 40.11 -21.08
CA PHE A 31 -39.33 39.18 -20.57
C PHE A 31 -40.02 39.63 -19.27
N LEU A 32 -39.74 40.84 -18.75
CA LEU A 32 -40.17 41.31 -17.43
C LEU A 32 -41.45 42.15 -17.44
N HIS A 33 -42.36 41.95 -18.40
CA HIS A 33 -43.63 42.72 -18.45
C HIS A 33 -44.87 41.83 -18.39
N HIS A 34 -45.01 40.98 -17.37
CA HIS A 34 -46.34 40.56 -16.84
C HIS A 34 -46.20 39.71 -15.56
N HIS A 35 -47.02 40.05 -14.58
CA HIS A 35 -47.09 39.43 -13.26
C HIS A 35 -47.29 37.91 -13.32
N HIS A 36 -46.37 37.15 -12.73
CA HIS A 36 -46.40 35.80 -12.15
C HIS A 36 -45.04 35.07 -12.19
N HIS A 37 -43.89 35.75 -12.21
CA HIS A 37 -42.62 35.13 -12.64
C HIS A 37 -41.47 35.09 -11.64
N HIS A 38 -41.67 35.27 -10.32
CA HIS A 38 -40.54 35.12 -9.39
C HIS A 38 -39.99 33.70 -9.33
N HIS A 39 -40.82 32.67 -9.45
CA HIS A 39 -40.34 31.26 -9.47
C HIS A 39 -39.73 30.85 -10.82
N LEU A 40 -40.23 31.36 -11.93
CA LEU A 40 -39.69 31.03 -13.26
C LEU A 40 -38.33 31.72 -13.49
N LEU A 41 -38.15 32.93 -12.96
CA LEU A 41 -36.87 33.65 -13.02
C LEU A 41 -35.78 32.97 -12.17
N LEU A 42 -36.15 32.42 -10.99
CA LEU A 42 -35.24 31.67 -10.14
C LEU A 42 -34.82 30.32 -10.78
N LEU A 43 -35.77 29.65 -11.44
CA LEU A 43 -35.50 28.40 -12.19
C LEU A 43 -34.69 28.67 -13.45
N LEU A 44 -34.92 29.75 -14.20
CA LEU A 44 -34.11 30.14 -15.36
C LEU A 44 -32.68 30.55 -14.93
N LEU A 45 -32.53 31.26 -13.82
CA LEU A 45 -31.21 31.59 -13.25
C LEU A 45 -30.47 30.36 -12.74
N LEU A 46 -31.17 29.38 -12.18
CA LEU A 46 -30.61 28.06 -11.83
C LEU A 46 -30.24 27.25 -13.06
N PHE A 47 -31.05 27.25 -14.13
CA PHE A 47 -30.75 26.55 -15.38
C PHE A 47 -29.63 27.22 -16.20
N LEU A 48 -29.47 28.54 -16.13
CA LEU A 48 -28.38 29.28 -16.77
C LEU A 48 -27.09 29.26 -15.95
N ALA A 49 -27.18 29.01 -14.64
CA ALA A 49 -26.01 28.89 -13.76
C ALA A 49 -25.36 27.47 -13.78
N THR A 50 -26.12 26.44 -14.12
CA THR A 50 -25.61 25.07 -14.17
C THR A 50 -24.46 24.81 -15.17
N PRO A 51 -24.46 25.33 -16.40
CA PRO A 51 -23.31 25.20 -17.29
C PRO A 51 -22.13 26.13 -16.94
N LEU A 52 -22.36 27.21 -16.16
CA LEU A 52 -21.30 28.13 -15.74
C LEU A 52 -20.56 27.66 -14.48
N ILE A 53 -21.23 26.89 -13.64
CA ILE A 53 -20.58 26.26 -12.46
C ILE A 53 -19.72 25.08 -12.88
N SER A 54 -20.06 24.38 -13.97
CA SER A 54 -19.24 23.29 -14.51
C SER A 54 -17.97 23.73 -15.26
N ALA A 55 -17.85 25.01 -15.60
CA ALA A 55 -16.77 25.53 -16.45
C ALA A 55 -15.54 26.07 -15.70
N THR A 56 -15.49 26.01 -14.36
CA THR A 56 -14.39 26.61 -13.59
C THR A 56 -13.67 25.67 -12.62
N TYR A 57 -14.05 24.41 -12.56
CA TYR A 57 -13.16 23.43 -11.94
C TYR A 57 -12.08 23.06 -12.97
N ALA A 58 -10.84 23.55 -12.77
CA ALA A 58 -9.70 23.01 -13.50
C ALA A 58 -9.76 21.48 -13.43
N ALA A 59 -9.70 20.83 -14.59
CA ALA A 59 -9.77 19.37 -14.64
C ALA A 59 -8.73 18.81 -13.68
N PHE A 60 -9.17 17.96 -12.72
CA PHE A 60 -8.25 17.28 -11.85
C PHE A 60 -7.71 16.04 -12.55
N ASP A 61 -6.50 16.17 -13.04
CA ASP A 61 -5.79 15.17 -13.84
C ASP A 61 -4.31 15.14 -13.46
N ARG A 62 -3.50 14.43 -14.25
CA ARG A 62 -2.05 14.32 -14.07
C ARG A 62 -1.36 15.69 -13.94
N SER A 63 -1.80 16.70 -14.67
CA SER A 63 -1.21 18.05 -14.64
C SER A 63 -1.36 18.75 -13.27
N SER A 64 -2.22 18.22 -12.42
CA SER A 64 -2.43 18.67 -11.04
C SER A 64 -1.27 18.30 -10.09
N PHE A 65 -0.31 17.49 -10.57
CA PHE A 65 0.88 17.02 -9.85
C PHE A 65 2.17 17.57 -10.49
N PRO A 66 3.31 17.57 -9.78
CA PRO A 66 4.58 17.94 -10.37
C PRO A 66 4.88 17.15 -11.66
N SER A 67 5.55 17.76 -12.63
CA SER A 67 5.82 17.13 -13.94
C SER A 67 6.68 15.87 -13.84
N ASP A 68 7.52 15.77 -12.81
CA ASP A 68 8.38 14.62 -12.49
C ASP A 68 7.69 13.54 -11.64
N PHE A 69 6.43 13.76 -11.24
CA PHE A 69 5.68 12.82 -10.40
C PHE A 69 5.38 11.52 -11.16
N VAL A 70 5.65 10.38 -10.53
CA VAL A 70 5.52 9.06 -11.13
C VAL A 70 4.20 8.42 -10.72
N PHE A 71 3.44 7.92 -11.71
CA PHE A 71 2.24 7.11 -11.49
C PHE A 71 2.47 5.69 -11.97
N GLY A 72 2.12 4.72 -11.14
CA GLY A 72 2.25 3.31 -11.45
C GLY A 72 1.14 2.47 -10.81
N ALA A 73 1.24 1.16 -11.01
CA ALA A 73 0.47 0.17 -10.28
C ALA A 73 1.40 -0.92 -9.74
N ALA A 74 0.91 -1.73 -8.82
CA ALA A 74 1.72 -2.70 -8.09
C ALA A 74 1.11 -4.10 -8.10
N CYS A 75 1.98 -5.12 -7.93
CA CYS A 75 1.64 -6.51 -7.65
C CYS A 75 2.72 -7.16 -6.78
N ALA A 76 2.42 -8.32 -6.16
CA ALA A 76 3.38 -9.13 -5.44
C ALA A 76 3.54 -10.52 -6.10
N ALA A 77 4.76 -11.06 -6.08
CA ALA A 77 5.11 -12.30 -6.78
C ALA A 77 4.18 -13.47 -6.44
N TYR A 78 4.02 -13.80 -5.15
CA TYR A 78 3.17 -14.92 -4.74
C TYR A 78 1.70 -14.75 -5.15
N GLN A 79 1.21 -13.50 -5.16
CA GLN A 79 -0.18 -13.20 -5.48
C GLN A 79 -0.51 -13.35 -6.97
N VAL A 80 0.47 -13.12 -7.86
CA VAL A 80 0.19 -13.05 -9.31
C VAL A 80 0.90 -14.09 -10.15
N GLU A 81 2.15 -14.50 -9.82
CA GLU A 81 3.01 -15.27 -10.72
C GLU A 81 2.45 -16.65 -11.02
N GLY A 82 2.05 -17.41 -10.00
CA GLY A 82 1.83 -18.83 -10.13
C GLY A 82 3.12 -19.58 -10.45
N ALA A 83 3.02 -20.64 -11.28
CA ALA A 83 4.18 -21.46 -11.66
C ALA A 83 5.01 -21.91 -10.43
N SER A 84 4.31 -22.34 -9.37
CA SER A 84 4.87 -22.53 -8.03
C SER A 84 5.96 -23.62 -7.96
N ASN A 85 5.94 -24.58 -8.89
CA ASN A 85 6.89 -25.69 -8.99
C ASN A 85 7.59 -25.79 -10.35
N LEU A 86 7.53 -24.71 -11.18
CA LEU A 86 8.14 -24.70 -12.50
C LEU A 86 9.53 -24.07 -12.48
N ASP A 87 10.33 -24.45 -13.47
CA ASP A 87 11.63 -23.87 -13.80
C ASP A 87 12.58 -23.76 -12.59
N GLY A 88 12.52 -24.76 -11.68
CA GLY A 88 13.42 -24.86 -10.54
C GLY A 88 13.09 -23.92 -9.38
N LYS A 89 11.91 -23.31 -9.32
CA LYS A 89 11.45 -22.55 -8.14
C LYS A 89 11.33 -23.49 -6.94
N GLY A 90 11.92 -23.11 -5.82
CA GLY A 90 11.73 -23.81 -4.54
C GLY A 90 10.44 -23.36 -3.83
N PRO A 91 9.98 -24.12 -2.80
CA PRO A 91 8.79 -23.74 -2.05
C PRO A 91 9.05 -22.54 -1.13
N SER A 92 8.12 -21.60 -1.11
CA SER A 92 8.02 -20.56 -0.09
C SER A 92 7.20 -21.03 1.11
N ILE A 93 7.24 -20.27 2.20
CA ILE A 93 6.36 -20.50 3.36
C ILE A 93 4.89 -20.42 3.00
N TRP A 94 4.50 -19.59 2.01
CA TRP A 94 3.13 -19.50 1.53
C TRP A 94 2.70 -20.73 0.72
N ASP A 95 3.58 -21.29 -0.12
CA ASP A 95 3.30 -22.56 -0.80
C ASP A 95 2.99 -23.65 0.24
N THR A 96 3.83 -23.79 1.28
CA THR A 96 3.62 -24.76 2.36
C THR A 96 2.34 -24.45 3.18
N PHE A 97 2.14 -23.20 3.54
CA PHE A 97 1.02 -22.77 4.40
C PHE A 97 -0.34 -23.05 3.75
N THR A 98 -0.53 -22.67 2.50
CA THR A 98 -1.80 -22.87 1.80
C THR A 98 -2.13 -24.34 1.56
N HIS A 99 -1.10 -25.18 1.36
CA HIS A 99 -1.29 -26.64 1.21
C HIS A 99 -1.53 -27.36 2.55
N THR A 100 -0.85 -26.94 3.63
CA THR A 100 -0.93 -27.64 4.92
C THR A 100 -2.02 -27.10 5.84
N GLN A 101 -2.45 -25.84 5.64
CA GLN A 101 -3.45 -25.17 6.45
C GLN A 101 -4.51 -24.45 5.58
N PRO A 102 -5.15 -25.14 4.60
CA PRO A 102 -6.09 -24.50 3.68
C PRO A 102 -7.29 -23.86 4.40
N TRP A 103 -7.63 -24.32 5.60
CA TRP A 103 -8.70 -23.72 6.42
C TRP A 103 -8.39 -22.31 6.94
N LYS A 104 -7.15 -21.84 6.82
CA LYS A 104 -6.75 -20.45 7.13
C LYS A 104 -6.92 -19.52 5.94
N ILE A 105 -7.24 -20.05 4.76
CA ILE A 105 -7.57 -19.28 3.56
C ILE A 105 -9.07 -19.30 3.36
N ALA A 106 -9.69 -18.14 3.20
CA ALA A 106 -11.15 -17.99 3.21
C ALA A 106 -11.89 -18.88 2.19
N ASP A 107 -11.28 -19.14 1.04
CA ASP A 107 -11.83 -20.04 0.00
C ASP A 107 -11.04 -21.36 -0.14
N GLY A 108 -10.06 -21.60 0.72
CA GLY A 108 -9.21 -22.80 0.70
C GLY A 108 -8.30 -22.93 -0.51
N LYS A 109 -8.09 -21.85 -1.28
CA LYS A 109 -7.28 -21.85 -2.51
C LYS A 109 -5.81 -21.60 -2.22
N THR A 110 -4.99 -21.77 -3.27
CA THR A 110 -3.52 -21.60 -3.24
C THR A 110 -3.08 -20.59 -4.30
N GLY A 111 -1.85 -20.09 -4.17
CA GLY A 111 -1.19 -19.27 -5.19
C GLY A 111 -0.50 -20.08 -6.30
N ASP A 112 -0.72 -21.40 -6.41
CA ASP A 112 0.02 -22.28 -7.33
C ASP A 112 -0.05 -21.86 -8.79
N VAL A 113 -1.24 -21.42 -9.21
CA VAL A 113 -1.50 -20.83 -10.52
C VAL A 113 -1.66 -19.32 -10.41
N ALA A 114 -2.20 -18.83 -9.28
CA ALA A 114 -2.56 -17.45 -9.06
C ALA A 114 -3.34 -16.89 -10.27
N ILE A 115 -2.75 -15.96 -10.99
CA ILE A 115 -3.31 -15.46 -12.25
C ILE A 115 -2.40 -15.71 -13.46
N ASP A 116 -1.43 -16.63 -13.29
CA ASP A 116 -0.52 -17.07 -14.35
C ASP A 116 0.30 -15.93 -14.98
N PHE A 117 0.68 -14.95 -14.16
CA PHE A 117 1.50 -13.83 -14.62
C PHE A 117 2.87 -14.30 -15.15
N TYR A 118 3.41 -15.37 -14.60
CA TYR A 118 4.69 -15.95 -15.05
C TYR A 118 4.73 -16.20 -16.57
N HIS A 119 3.63 -16.70 -17.15
CA HIS A 119 3.53 -16.95 -18.59
C HIS A 119 2.96 -15.76 -19.38
N ARG A 120 2.19 -14.87 -18.73
CA ARG A 120 1.38 -13.81 -19.38
C ARG A 120 1.94 -12.40 -19.20
N TYR A 121 3.03 -12.22 -18.48
CA TYR A 121 3.56 -10.90 -18.11
C TYR A 121 3.74 -9.95 -19.29
N LYS A 122 4.08 -10.43 -20.49
CA LYS A 122 4.27 -9.58 -21.69
C LYS A 122 3.00 -8.84 -22.08
N ASP A 123 1.87 -9.54 -22.09
CA ASP A 123 0.60 -8.93 -22.42
C ASP A 123 0.07 -8.08 -21.27
N ASP A 124 0.27 -8.52 -20.02
CA ASP A 124 -0.07 -7.75 -18.83
C ASP A 124 0.71 -6.42 -18.77
N VAL A 125 2.01 -6.42 -19.07
CA VAL A 125 2.84 -5.20 -19.12
C VAL A 125 2.38 -4.25 -20.25
N LYS A 126 1.99 -4.77 -21.43
CA LYS A 126 1.39 -3.96 -22.49
C LYS A 126 0.05 -3.36 -22.06
N LEU A 127 -0.78 -4.15 -21.35
CA LEU A 127 -2.03 -3.67 -20.80
C LEU A 127 -1.77 -2.53 -19.80
N LEU A 128 -0.83 -2.68 -18.87
CA LEU A 128 -0.44 -1.63 -17.91
C LEU A 128 0.01 -0.36 -18.64
N LYS A 129 0.83 -0.49 -19.69
CA LYS A 129 1.26 0.65 -20.51
C LYS A 129 0.08 1.35 -21.18
N SER A 130 -0.93 0.59 -21.63
CA SER A 130 -2.14 1.15 -22.25
C SER A 130 -2.97 2.02 -21.30
N LEU A 131 -2.75 1.88 -19.99
CA LEU A 131 -3.36 2.71 -18.94
C LEU A 131 -2.57 4.02 -18.68
N ASN A 132 -1.56 4.34 -19.50
CA ASN A 132 -0.69 5.51 -19.37
C ASN A 132 0.17 5.52 -18.09
N MET A 133 0.42 4.37 -17.48
CA MET A 133 1.31 4.26 -16.32
C MET A 133 2.77 4.51 -16.70
N ASP A 134 3.52 5.16 -15.79
CA ASP A 134 4.95 5.44 -15.96
C ASP A 134 5.83 4.31 -15.40
N ALA A 135 5.29 3.53 -14.46
CA ALA A 135 6.06 2.58 -13.68
C ALA A 135 5.23 1.34 -13.31
N PHE A 136 5.95 0.25 -13.06
CA PHE A 136 5.39 -0.96 -12.46
C PHE A 136 6.20 -1.32 -11.22
N ARG A 137 5.51 -1.50 -10.07
CA ARG A 137 6.10 -2.05 -8.86
C ARG A 137 5.74 -3.52 -8.77
N PHE A 138 6.75 -4.37 -8.64
CA PHE A 138 6.59 -5.82 -8.50
C PHE A 138 7.61 -6.38 -7.51
N SER A 139 7.36 -7.57 -6.97
CA SER A 139 8.34 -8.23 -6.12
C SER A 139 9.06 -9.37 -6.84
N ILE A 140 10.25 -9.70 -6.35
CA ILE A 140 11.02 -10.87 -6.79
C ILE A 140 10.77 -12.01 -5.80
N SER A 141 10.28 -13.15 -6.28
CA SER A 141 10.18 -14.36 -5.46
C SER A 141 11.57 -14.87 -5.07
N TRP A 142 11.86 -14.86 -3.77
CA TRP A 142 13.15 -15.30 -3.24
C TRP A 142 13.47 -16.73 -3.68
N THR A 143 12.52 -17.64 -3.58
CA THR A 143 12.71 -19.05 -3.94
C THR A 143 12.77 -19.31 -5.45
N ARG A 144 12.37 -18.34 -6.28
CA ARG A 144 12.57 -18.42 -7.72
C ARG A 144 14.02 -18.08 -8.11
N ILE A 145 14.71 -17.30 -7.30
CA ILE A 145 16.14 -16.94 -7.49
C ILE A 145 17.06 -17.90 -6.75
N LEU A 146 16.75 -18.16 -5.47
CA LEU A 146 17.50 -19.08 -4.60
C LEU A 146 16.54 -20.16 -4.08
N PRO A 147 16.43 -21.32 -4.75
CA PRO A 147 15.40 -22.32 -4.44
C PRO A 147 15.44 -22.85 -3.01
N THR A 148 16.62 -22.93 -2.38
CA THR A 148 16.78 -23.33 -0.97
C THR A 148 16.78 -22.14 -0.01
N GLY A 149 16.80 -20.92 -0.52
CA GLY A 149 16.87 -19.66 0.22
C GLY A 149 18.28 -19.13 0.44
N SER A 150 19.32 -19.95 0.31
CA SER A 150 20.72 -19.54 0.52
C SER A 150 21.59 -19.73 -0.73
N LEU A 151 22.70 -19.00 -0.81
CA LEU A 151 23.66 -19.13 -1.93
C LEU A 151 24.26 -20.54 -2.04
N SER A 152 24.37 -21.27 -0.95
CA SER A 152 24.89 -22.63 -0.96
C SER A 152 24.03 -23.61 -1.77
N GLY A 153 22.75 -23.31 -1.95
CA GLY A 153 21.82 -24.06 -2.81
C GLY A 153 21.90 -23.71 -4.29
N GLY A 154 22.73 -22.73 -4.65
CA GLY A 154 22.90 -22.26 -6.02
C GLY A 154 21.86 -21.23 -6.46
N ILE A 155 22.16 -20.55 -7.58
CA ILE A 155 21.29 -19.56 -8.20
C ILE A 155 20.51 -20.24 -9.33
N ASN A 156 19.20 -20.14 -9.30
CA ASN A 156 18.32 -20.61 -10.36
C ASN A 156 18.33 -19.64 -11.56
N ARG A 157 19.06 -20.00 -12.61
CA ARG A 157 19.22 -19.16 -13.79
C ARG A 157 17.92 -18.92 -14.57
N LYS A 158 16.99 -19.88 -14.58
CA LYS A 158 15.67 -19.67 -15.21
C LYS A 158 14.85 -18.61 -14.50
N GLY A 159 14.90 -18.57 -13.16
CA GLY A 159 14.28 -17.50 -12.38
C GLY A 159 14.89 -16.13 -12.67
N VAL A 160 16.23 -16.07 -12.77
CA VAL A 160 16.94 -14.83 -13.17
C VAL A 160 16.54 -14.39 -14.59
N GLU A 161 16.44 -15.32 -15.54
CA GLU A 161 16.01 -15.03 -16.92
C GLU A 161 14.57 -14.48 -17.00
N PHE A 162 13.67 -15.02 -16.19
CA PHE A 162 12.29 -14.50 -16.11
C PHE A 162 12.25 -13.03 -15.69
N TYR A 163 12.92 -12.66 -14.58
CA TYR A 163 12.93 -11.25 -14.14
C TYR A 163 13.72 -10.34 -15.06
N ASN A 164 14.79 -10.83 -15.69
CA ASN A 164 15.48 -10.09 -16.75
C ASN A 164 14.53 -9.77 -17.91
N SER A 165 13.73 -10.75 -18.33
CA SER A 165 12.77 -10.59 -19.42
C SER A 165 11.66 -9.60 -19.06
N LEU A 166 11.11 -9.69 -17.83
CA LEU A 166 10.11 -8.74 -17.32
C LEU A 166 10.66 -7.31 -17.27
N ILE A 167 11.86 -7.12 -16.71
CA ILE A 167 12.51 -5.81 -16.61
C ILE A 167 12.77 -5.23 -18.00
N ASN A 168 13.26 -6.04 -18.94
CA ASN A 168 13.51 -5.60 -20.31
C ASN A 168 12.23 -5.20 -21.04
N GLU A 169 11.13 -5.94 -20.86
CA GLU A 169 9.82 -5.60 -21.46
C GLU A 169 9.30 -4.26 -20.92
N LEU A 170 9.41 -4.02 -19.59
CA LEU A 170 9.05 -2.74 -18.99
C LEU A 170 9.84 -1.57 -19.60
N LEU A 171 11.16 -1.72 -19.69
CA LEU A 171 12.04 -0.69 -20.23
C LEU A 171 11.80 -0.44 -21.72
N ALA A 172 11.56 -1.51 -22.51
CA ALA A 172 11.23 -1.39 -23.94
C ALA A 172 9.95 -0.58 -24.18
N LEU A 173 9.00 -0.64 -23.23
CA LEU A 173 7.78 0.17 -23.25
C LEU A 173 7.94 1.54 -22.57
N GLY A 174 9.15 1.91 -22.15
CA GLY A 174 9.44 3.18 -21.49
C GLY A 174 8.85 3.29 -20.09
N MET A 175 8.64 2.16 -19.39
CA MET A 175 8.18 2.11 -17.99
C MET A 175 9.34 1.86 -17.04
N LYS A 176 9.25 2.43 -15.84
CA LYS A 176 10.27 2.31 -14.79
C LYS A 176 9.97 1.10 -13.89
N PRO A 177 10.91 0.14 -13.71
CA PRO A 177 10.76 -0.91 -12.71
C PRO A 177 11.03 -0.34 -11.30
N TYR A 178 10.10 -0.63 -10.38
CA TYR A 178 10.25 -0.46 -8.93
C TYR A 178 10.22 -1.86 -8.31
N VAL A 179 11.31 -2.30 -7.74
CA VAL A 179 11.48 -3.72 -7.39
C VAL A 179 11.48 -3.90 -5.88
N THR A 180 10.55 -4.71 -5.39
CA THR A 180 10.49 -5.18 -4.02
C THR A 180 11.24 -6.50 -3.92
N ILE A 181 12.27 -6.58 -3.05
CA ILE A 181 13.10 -7.76 -2.87
C ILE A 181 12.37 -8.82 -2.05
N PHE A 182 11.60 -8.42 -1.03
CA PHE A 182 10.83 -9.35 -0.19
C PHE A 182 9.40 -8.88 0.00
N HIS A 183 8.45 -9.75 -0.38
CA HIS A 183 7.01 -9.52 -0.20
C HIS A 183 6.34 -10.76 0.40
N TRP A 184 6.80 -11.14 1.62
CA TRP A 184 6.25 -12.16 2.53
C TRP A 184 6.49 -13.63 2.14
N ASP A 185 7.07 -13.90 1.00
CA ASP A 185 7.30 -15.23 0.43
C ASP A 185 8.68 -15.82 0.81
N ALA A 186 8.98 -15.85 2.11
CA ALA A 186 10.24 -16.40 2.61
C ALA A 186 10.43 -17.88 2.21
N PRO A 187 11.68 -18.33 1.99
CA PRO A 187 11.96 -19.71 1.63
C PRO A 187 11.59 -20.71 2.73
N GLN A 188 10.79 -21.73 2.40
CA GLN A 188 10.48 -22.83 3.32
C GLN A 188 11.72 -23.55 3.81
N GLY A 189 12.76 -23.64 2.96
CA GLY A 189 14.03 -24.26 3.34
C GLY A 189 14.71 -23.56 4.53
N LEU A 190 14.63 -22.23 4.60
CA LEU A 190 15.18 -21.44 5.71
C LEU A 190 14.29 -21.51 6.95
N GLU A 191 12.96 -21.51 6.76
CA GLU A 191 12.01 -21.74 7.85
C GLU A 191 12.25 -23.10 8.51
N SER A 192 12.38 -24.16 7.73
CA SER A 192 12.64 -25.52 8.22
C SER A 192 14.02 -25.67 8.86
N LYS A 193 15.04 -24.96 8.36
CA LYS A 193 16.43 -25.11 8.81
C LYS A 193 16.68 -24.44 10.17
N TYR A 194 16.11 -23.25 10.39
CA TYR A 194 16.41 -22.45 11.58
C TYR A 194 15.27 -21.53 12.05
N GLY A 195 14.05 -21.66 11.51
CA GLY A 195 12.89 -20.86 11.90
C GLY A 195 12.81 -19.49 11.22
N GLY A 196 13.37 -19.35 10.02
CA GLY A 196 13.24 -18.15 9.21
C GLY A 196 13.62 -16.87 9.94
N PHE A 197 12.72 -15.89 9.98
CA PHE A 197 12.95 -14.60 10.65
C PHE A 197 13.03 -14.65 12.18
N LEU A 198 12.78 -15.79 12.81
CA LEU A 198 13.05 -15.95 14.25
C LEU A 198 14.54 -16.17 14.55
N SER A 199 15.33 -16.50 13.55
CA SER A 199 16.77 -16.69 13.68
C SER A 199 17.56 -15.53 13.08
N ARG A 200 18.67 -15.18 13.75
CA ARG A 200 19.62 -14.18 13.25
C ARG A 200 20.29 -14.58 11.92
N ASN A 201 20.37 -15.88 11.62
CA ASN A 201 20.95 -16.40 10.38
C ASN A 201 20.28 -15.87 9.12
N ILE A 202 18.99 -15.50 9.21
CA ILE A 202 18.22 -14.93 8.09
C ILE A 202 18.84 -13.62 7.56
N VAL A 203 19.55 -12.88 8.41
CA VAL A 203 20.17 -11.60 8.05
C VAL A 203 21.21 -11.78 6.94
N ASP A 204 22.05 -12.81 7.06
CA ASP A 204 23.08 -13.11 6.06
C ASP A 204 22.47 -13.70 4.79
N ASP A 205 21.56 -14.68 4.91
CA ASP A 205 20.89 -15.28 3.75
C ASP A 205 20.06 -14.23 2.98
N TYR A 206 19.39 -13.29 3.68
CA TYR A 206 18.67 -12.19 3.03
C TYR A 206 19.60 -11.18 2.35
N ARG A 207 20.70 -10.79 3.02
CA ARG A 207 21.73 -9.92 2.42
C ARG A 207 22.26 -10.51 1.13
N ASP A 208 22.57 -11.79 1.14
CA ASP A 208 23.12 -12.50 -0.02
C ASP A 208 22.10 -12.57 -1.16
N PHE A 209 20.82 -12.84 -0.85
CA PHE A 209 19.74 -12.78 -1.85
C PHE A 209 19.61 -11.38 -2.45
N ALA A 210 19.60 -10.34 -1.61
CA ALA A 210 19.53 -8.96 -2.07
C ALA A 210 20.73 -8.59 -2.95
N GLU A 211 21.94 -9.04 -2.59
CA GLU A 211 23.15 -8.83 -3.39
C GLU A 211 23.07 -9.52 -4.76
N VAL A 212 22.50 -10.72 -4.84
CA VAL A 212 22.21 -11.38 -6.13
C VAL A 212 21.28 -10.51 -6.98
N CYS A 213 20.20 -9.96 -6.39
CA CYS A 213 19.29 -9.09 -7.12
C CYS A 213 20.00 -7.81 -7.62
N PHE A 214 20.81 -7.17 -6.80
CA PHE A 214 21.58 -5.98 -7.21
C PHE A 214 22.57 -6.29 -8.33
N LYS A 215 23.21 -7.45 -8.29
CA LYS A 215 24.17 -7.89 -9.31
C LYS A 215 23.49 -8.21 -10.64
N GLU A 216 22.38 -8.93 -10.62
CA GLU A 216 21.71 -9.44 -11.83
C GLU A 216 20.82 -8.37 -12.52
N PHE A 217 20.28 -7.40 -11.79
CA PHE A 217 19.25 -6.47 -12.30
C PHE A 217 19.58 -4.98 -12.11
N GLY A 218 20.58 -4.64 -11.30
CA GLY A 218 20.81 -3.26 -10.87
C GLY A 218 21.38 -2.33 -11.95
N ASP A 219 21.85 -2.86 -13.05
CA ASP A 219 22.19 -2.08 -14.24
C ASP A 219 20.95 -1.33 -14.79
N ARG A 220 19.75 -1.92 -14.66
CA ARG A 220 18.46 -1.46 -15.18
C ARG A 220 17.48 -1.01 -14.10
N VAL A 221 17.46 -1.65 -12.93
CA VAL A 221 16.59 -1.27 -11.80
C VAL A 221 17.21 -0.08 -11.04
N LYS A 222 16.41 1.00 -10.87
CA LYS A 222 16.84 2.22 -10.19
C LYS A 222 16.08 2.50 -8.87
N HIS A 223 15.11 1.67 -8.53
CA HIS A 223 14.30 1.82 -7.30
C HIS A 223 14.14 0.46 -6.63
N TRP A 224 14.85 0.29 -5.51
CA TRP A 224 14.87 -0.93 -4.72
C TRP A 224 14.08 -0.76 -3.43
N ILE A 225 13.19 -1.69 -3.16
CA ILE A 225 12.45 -1.79 -1.90
C ILE A 225 12.88 -3.09 -1.23
N THR A 226 13.50 -3.00 -0.07
CA THR A 226 14.03 -4.18 0.62
C THR A 226 12.91 -5.09 1.12
N PHE A 227 11.98 -4.55 1.89
CA PHE A 227 10.85 -5.28 2.46
C PHE A 227 9.55 -4.56 2.16
N ASN A 228 8.49 -5.32 1.90
CA ASN A 228 7.12 -4.84 1.94
C ASN A 228 6.52 -5.11 3.32
N GLU A 229 5.98 -4.08 3.94
CA GLU A 229 5.15 -4.12 5.15
C GLU A 229 5.66 -5.09 6.24
N PRO A 230 6.82 -4.86 6.82
CA PRO A 230 7.29 -5.72 7.90
C PRO A 230 6.31 -5.79 9.08
N TYR A 231 5.49 -4.74 9.30
CA TYR A 231 4.41 -4.75 10.27
C TYR A 231 3.38 -5.86 9.98
N SER A 232 2.84 -5.90 8.77
CA SER A 232 1.82 -6.89 8.39
C SER A 232 2.38 -8.31 8.49
N TYR A 233 3.61 -8.51 8.02
CA TYR A 233 4.29 -9.80 8.13
C TYR A 233 4.45 -10.21 9.60
N CYS A 234 5.04 -9.38 10.46
CA CYS A 234 5.30 -9.72 11.85
C CYS A 234 4.03 -9.91 12.69
N SER A 235 3.02 -9.05 12.51
CA SER A 235 1.79 -9.17 13.28
C SER A 235 0.92 -10.33 12.82
N ARG A 236 0.71 -10.50 11.50
CA ARG A 236 -0.17 -11.54 10.99
C ARG A 236 0.44 -12.94 11.03
N ALA A 237 1.76 -13.06 10.83
CA ALA A 237 2.45 -14.34 10.81
C ALA A 237 2.84 -14.85 12.20
N TYR A 238 3.16 -13.96 13.15
CA TYR A 238 3.74 -14.32 14.44
C TYR A 238 2.92 -13.88 15.67
N ASP A 239 1.90 -13.00 15.51
CA ASP A 239 0.96 -12.68 16.59
C ASP A 239 -0.40 -13.37 16.37
N PHE A 240 -1.07 -13.06 15.23
CA PHE A 240 -2.38 -13.65 14.91
C PHE A 240 -2.29 -15.04 14.28
N GLY A 241 -1.19 -15.38 13.63
CA GLY A 241 -0.99 -16.65 12.94
C GLY A 241 -1.93 -16.86 11.74
N THR A 242 -2.43 -15.80 11.14
CA THR A 242 -3.32 -15.84 9.96
C THR A 242 -2.53 -15.86 8.64
N PHE A 243 -1.27 -15.44 8.65
CA PHE A 243 -0.34 -15.51 7.52
C PHE A 243 0.75 -16.55 7.75
N ALA A 244 1.37 -17.02 6.68
CA ALA A 244 2.53 -17.90 6.76
C ALA A 244 3.68 -17.25 7.56
N PRO A 245 4.37 -17.99 8.44
CA PRO A 245 4.29 -19.42 8.69
C PRO A 245 3.18 -19.88 9.66
N GLY A 246 2.31 -18.99 10.14
CA GLY A 246 1.12 -19.37 10.91
C GLY A 246 1.37 -19.65 12.39
N ARG A 247 2.13 -18.79 13.06
CA ARG A 247 2.53 -18.94 14.45
C ARG A 247 1.79 -17.97 15.36
N CYS A 248 1.25 -18.45 16.47
CA CYS A 248 0.63 -17.61 17.49
C CYS A 248 0.53 -18.34 18.84
N SER A 249 0.33 -17.58 19.92
CA SER A 249 -0.01 -18.14 21.22
C SER A 249 -1.42 -18.71 21.26
N PRO A 250 -1.70 -19.77 22.06
CA PRO A 250 -3.02 -20.41 22.13
C PRO A 250 -4.17 -19.48 22.53
N TRP A 251 -3.88 -18.40 23.26
CA TRP A 251 -4.89 -17.42 23.68
C TRP A 251 -5.16 -16.33 22.62
N VAL A 252 -4.37 -16.28 21.54
CA VAL A 252 -4.57 -15.33 20.44
C VAL A 252 -5.28 -15.99 19.26
N GLY A 253 -4.90 -17.23 18.92
CA GLY A 253 -5.47 -17.91 17.78
C GLY A 253 -5.20 -19.42 17.75
N ASN A 254 -5.71 -20.08 16.72
CA ASN A 254 -5.52 -21.50 16.50
C ASN A 254 -4.23 -21.74 15.69
N CYS A 255 -3.11 -21.90 16.41
CA CYS A 255 -1.81 -22.22 15.82
C CYS A 255 -1.19 -23.44 16.52
N THR A 256 -0.34 -24.17 15.80
CA THR A 256 0.36 -25.34 16.34
C THR A 256 1.56 -24.97 17.20
N ALA A 257 2.09 -23.77 17.02
CA ALA A 257 3.23 -23.22 17.77
C ALA A 257 3.24 -21.70 17.69
N GLY A 258 3.97 -21.05 18.59
CA GLY A 258 4.23 -19.61 18.58
C GLY A 258 4.15 -18.96 19.96
N ASP A 259 4.74 -17.77 20.05
CA ASP A 259 4.69 -16.88 21.21
C ASP A 259 4.38 -15.44 20.75
N SER A 260 3.09 -15.09 20.73
CA SER A 260 2.59 -13.78 20.29
C SER A 260 3.15 -12.61 21.13
N GLY A 261 3.68 -12.89 22.31
CA GLY A 261 4.32 -11.89 23.15
C GLY A 261 5.79 -11.61 22.83
N ARG A 262 6.46 -12.47 22.05
CA ARG A 262 7.90 -12.34 21.74
C ARG A 262 8.23 -12.47 20.26
N GLU A 263 7.67 -13.45 19.56
CA GLU A 263 8.07 -13.77 18.18
C GLU A 263 7.86 -12.60 17.19
N PRO A 264 6.77 -11.79 17.26
CA PRO A 264 6.64 -10.63 16.39
C PRO A 264 7.80 -9.65 16.51
N TYR A 265 8.27 -9.43 17.75
CA TYR A 265 9.37 -8.51 18.02
C TYR A 265 10.73 -9.05 17.56
N ILE A 266 10.95 -10.37 17.70
CA ILE A 266 12.17 -11.04 17.22
C ILE A 266 12.24 -10.97 15.70
N ALA A 267 11.14 -11.31 15.01
CA ALA A 267 11.05 -11.27 13.56
C ALA A 267 11.28 -9.85 13.03
N ALA A 268 10.63 -8.84 13.64
CA ALA A 268 10.80 -7.44 13.26
C ALA A 268 12.24 -6.94 13.46
N HIS A 269 12.88 -7.36 14.55
CA HIS A 269 14.27 -7.02 14.82
C HIS A 269 15.20 -7.57 13.74
N ASN A 270 15.06 -8.85 13.39
CA ASN A 270 15.85 -9.49 12.35
C ASN A 270 15.56 -8.91 10.95
N ILE A 271 14.32 -8.50 10.66
CA ILE A 271 13.98 -7.79 9.41
C ILE A 271 14.71 -6.44 9.33
N LEU A 272 14.73 -5.65 10.42
CA LEU A 272 15.44 -4.37 10.44
C LEU A 272 16.95 -4.56 10.23
N LEU A 273 17.52 -5.59 10.83
CA LEU A 273 18.93 -5.92 10.63
C LEU A 273 19.23 -6.40 9.20
N ALA A 274 18.37 -7.24 8.63
CA ALA A 274 18.47 -7.71 7.26
C ALA A 274 18.34 -6.56 6.26
N HIS A 275 17.39 -5.63 6.51
CA HIS A 275 17.28 -4.38 5.76
C HIS A 275 18.59 -3.57 5.81
N GLY A 276 19.10 -3.29 7.00
CA GLY A 276 20.33 -2.54 7.18
C GLY A 276 21.53 -3.18 6.47
N ALA A 277 21.66 -4.52 6.57
CA ALA A 277 22.71 -5.28 5.89
C ALA A 277 22.60 -5.19 4.36
N ALA A 278 21.41 -5.34 3.80
CA ALA A 278 21.17 -5.18 2.36
C ALA A 278 21.47 -3.77 1.85
N VAL A 279 21.00 -2.74 2.59
CA VAL A 279 21.26 -1.33 2.24
C VAL A 279 22.75 -1.03 2.29
N LYS A 280 23.47 -1.53 3.31
CA LYS A 280 24.92 -1.35 3.42
C LYS A 280 25.63 -1.93 2.20
N VAL A 281 25.33 -3.19 1.83
CA VAL A 281 25.90 -3.82 0.64
C VAL A 281 25.60 -3.03 -0.63
N TYR A 282 24.35 -2.56 -0.81
CA TYR A 282 24.00 -1.75 -1.96
C TYR A 282 24.79 -0.46 -2.05
N LYS A 283 24.84 0.30 -0.96
CA LYS A 283 25.53 1.59 -0.91
C LYS A 283 27.05 1.46 -1.12
N GLU A 284 27.67 0.45 -0.51
CA GLU A 284 29.12 0.27 -0.59
C GLU A 284 29.58 -0.30 -1.94
N LYS A 285 28.85 -1.26 -2.51
CA LYS A 285 29.32 -1.99 -3.69
C LYS A 285 28.68 -1.57 -5.01
N TYR A 286 27.42 -1.10 -4.99
CA TYR A 286 26.62 -0.98 -6.21
C TYR A 286 26.12 0.43 -6.50
N GLN A 287 25.66 1.18 -5.50
CA GLN A 287 24.93 2.45 -5.71
C GLN A 287 25.72 3.46 -6.56
N ALA A 288 27.02 3.59 -6.32
CA ALA A 288 27.87 4.54 -7.05
C ALA A 288 27.89 4.29 -8.57
N LYS A 289 27.82 3.01 -8.99
CA LYS A 289 27.81 2.61 -10.40
C LYS A 289 26.39 2.56 -10.98
N GLN A 290 25.45 2.01 -10.22
CA GLN A 290 24.07 1.76 -10.68
C GLN A 290 23.18 3.00 -10.63
N LYS A 291 23.53 4.01 -9.79
CA LYS A 291 22.80 5.30 -9.65
C LYS A 291 21.32 5.11 -9.28
N GLY A 292 21.01 4.08 -8.49
CA GLY A 292 19.66 3.81 -8.00
C GLY A 292 19.44 4.30 -6.58
N LEU A 293 18.20 4.24 -6.13
CA LEU A 293 17.73 4.52 -4.77
C LEU A 293 17.30 3.23 -4.10
N ILE A 294 17.52 3.12 -2.79
CA ILE A 294 17.09 1.99 -1.98
C ILE A 294 16.29 2.47 -0.77
N GLY A 295 15.18 1.79 -0.47
CA GLY A 295 14.33 2.10 0.67
C GLY A 295 13.60 0.87 1.18
N ILE A 296 12.61 1.10 2.04
CA ILE A 296 11.73 0.08 2.61
C ILE A 296 10.29 0.57 2.54
N THR A 297 9.34 -0.33 2.30
CA THR A 297 7.92 0.00 2.32
C THR A 297 7.31 -0.32 3.68
N LEU A 298 6.72 0.68 4.31
CA LEU A 298 6.02 0.59 5.57
C LEU A 298 4.51 0.80 5.35
N VAL A 299 3.69 0.03 6.06
CA VAL A 299 2.24 0.26 6.11
C VAL A 299 1.87 0.98 7.40
N THR A 300 0.89 1.84 7.31
CA THR A 300 0.16 2.30 8.50
C THR A 300 -1.21 2.84 8.13
N ASN A 301 -2.15 2.63 9.04
CA ASN A 301 -3.40 3.39 9.05
C ASN A 301 -3.13 4.79 9.59
N TRP A 302 -3.95 5.76 9.19
CA TRP A 302 -4.11 6.94 10.02
C TRP A 302 -5.01 6.58 11.20
N PHE A 303 -4.69 7.06 12.38
CA PHE A 303 -5.53 6.86 13.56
C PHE A 303 -6.18 8.16 13.98
N LYS A 304 -7.44 8.08 14.41
CA LYS A 304 -8.17 9.18 15.04
C LYS A 304 -8.44 8.82 16.50
N PRO A 305 -8.26 9.73 17.45
CA PRO A 305 -8.64 9.43 18.82
C PRO A 305 -10.15 9.13 18.89
N TYR A 306 -10.54 8.10 19.63
CA TYR A 306 -11.94 7.71 19.77
C TYR A 306 -12.78 8.82 20.44
N SER A 307 -12.19 9.56 21.37
CA SER A 307 -12.78 10.74 21.99
C SER A 307 -11.75 11.87 22.12
N THR A 308 -12.14 13.00 22.69
CA THR A 308 -11.26 14.12 23.02
C THR A 308 -10.51 13.94 24.33
N SER A 309 -10.68 12.80 25.02
CA SER A 309 -9.97 12.51 26.26
C SER A 309 -8.46 12.43 26.04
N LYS A 310 -7.67 12.85 27.03
CA LYS A 310 -6.21 12.71 27.02
C LYS A 310 -5.77 11.26 26.80
N ALA A 311 -6.53 10.29 27.35
CA ALA A 311 -6.25 8.86 27.22
C ALA A 311 -6.35 8.41 25.74
N ASP A 312 -7.41 8.79 25.02
CA ASP A 312 -7.60 8.42 23.62
C ASP A 312 -6.64 9.15 22.67
N ILE A 313 -6.28 10.41 22.99
CA ILE A 313 -5.23 11.13 22.25
C ILE A 313 -3.87 10.43 22.38
N LEU A 314 -3.52 9.97 23.59
CA LEU A 314 -2.30 9.19 23.80
C LEU A 314 -2.40 7.79 23.17
N ALA A 315 -3.59 7.19 23.10
CA ALA A 315 -3.81 5.93 22.40
C ALA A 315 -3.58 6.08 20.88
N GLN A 316 -3.99 7.18 20.26
CA GLN A 316 -3.67 7.48 18.87
C GLN A 316 -2.15 7.47 18.63
N GLN A 317 -1.38 8.13 19.50
CA GLN A 317 0.08 8.16 19.36
C GLN A 317 0.67 6.76 19.54
N ARG A 318 0.20 5.97 20.52
CA ARG A 318 0.66 4.58 20.70
C ARG A 318 0.32 3.70 19.50
N SER A 319 -0.87 3.86 18.90
CA SER A 319 -1.23 3.11 17.69
C SER A 319 -0.27 3.42 16.53
N LEU A 320 0.10 4.69 16.34
CA LEU A 320 1.10 5.09 15.35
C LEU A 320 2.50 4.57 15.69
N ASP A 321 2.89 4.60 16.96
CA ASP A 321 4.19 4.08 17.41
C ASP A 321 4.30 2.56 17.20
N PHE A 322 3.26 1.79 17.53
CA PHE A 322 3.27 0.33 17.42
C PHE A 322 3.13 -0.16 15.97
N MET A 323 2.48 0.59 15.08
CA MET A 323 2.33 0.19 13.67
C MET A 323 3.44 0.75 12.79
N PHE A 324 3.61 2.07 12.77
CA PHE A 324 4.56 2.77 11.91
C PHE A 324 5.90 3.01 12.61
N GLY A 325 5.86 3.58 13.81
CA GLY A 325 7.05 3.92 14.59
C GLY A 325 7.92 2.71 14.91
N TRP A 326 7.34 1.52 15.06
CA TRP A 326 8.05 0.25 15.28
C TRP A 326 9.19 0.04 14.29
N PHE A 327 8.98 0.41 13.04
CA PHE A 327 9.99 0.33 11.98
C PHE A 327 10.61 1.69 11.64
N MET A 328 9.80 2.76 11.60
CA MET A 328 10.32 4.06 11.18
C MET A 328 11.22 4.73 12.22
N ASP A 329 10.97 4.58 13.53
CA ASP A 329 11.82 5.17 14.56
C ASP A 329 13.25 4.57 14.54
N PRO A 330 13.45 3.22 14.44
CA PRO A 330 14.79 2.66 14.23
C PRO A 330 15.49 3.21 12.98
N LEU A 331 14.77 3.34 11.87
CA LEU A 331 15.33 3.88 10.63
C LEU A 331 15.74 5.35 10.75
N ALA A 332 14.92 6.15 11.45
CA ALA A 332 15.19 7.59 11.60
C ALA A 332 16.15 7.92 12.75
N TYR A 333 16.02 7.22 13.87
CA TYR A 333 16.67 7.58 15.14
C TYR A 333 17.59 6.49 15.70
N GLY A 334 17.60 5.29 15.14
CA GLY A 334 18.44 4.17 15.57
C GLY A 334 17.89 3.40 16.78
N ASN A 335 16.64 3.63 17.19
CA ASN A 335 16.03 2.90 18.32
C ASN A 335 14.51 2.83 18.18
N TYR A 336 13.90 1.87 18.85
CA TYR A 336 12.45 1.74 18.93
C TYR A 336 11.76 2.90 19.65
N PRO A 337 10.47 3.15 19.34
CA PRO A 337 9.68 4.15 20.08
C PRO A 337 9.77 4.00 21.58
N SER A 338 9.82 5.10 22.31
CA SER A 338 9.90 5.08 23.77
C SER A 338 8.70 4.38 24.43
N SER A 339 7.51 4.54 23.84
CA SER A 339 6.28 3.83 24.27
C SER A 339 6.45 2.32 24.19
N MET A 340 6.98 1.78 23.07
CA MET A 340 7.23 0.35 22.92
C MET A 340 8.29 -0.15 23.91
N ARG A 341 9.41 0.56 24.03
CA ARG A 341 10.48 0.17 24.99
C ARG A 341 9.98 0.11 26.44
N MET A 342 9.07 1.01 26.80
CA MET A 342 8.51 1.08 28.15
C MET A 342 7.49 -0.04 28.37
N ILE A 343 6.59 -0.28 27.41
CA ILE A 343 5.46 -1.20 27.58
C ILE A 343 5.90 -2.66 27.35
N VAL A 344 6.63 -2.93 26.29
CA VAL A 344 7.08 -4.28 25.92
C VAL A 344 8.23 -4.76 26.81
N GLY A 345 9.07 -3.83 27.27
CA GLY A 345 10.14 -4.11 28.22
C GLY A 345 11.20 -5.06 27.67
N ASN A 346 11.50 -6.13 28.41
CA ASN A 346 12.53 -7.12 28.08
C ASN A 346 12.14 -8.09 26.95
N ARG A 347 10.91 -8.09 26.52
CA ARG A 347 10.45 -8.87 25.34
C ARG A 347 10.81 -8.18 24.01
N LEU A 348 11.04 -6.87 24.02
CA LEU A 348 11.52 -6.12 22.87
C LEU A 348 13.04 -6.23 22.77
N PRO A 349 13.59 -6.80 21.68
CA PRO A 349 15.04 -6.87 21.48
C PRO A 349 15.67 -5.46 21.49
N ARG A 350 16.95 -5.39 21.84
CA ARG A 350 17.70 -4.13 21.86
C ARG A 350 18.77 -4.14 20.77
N PHE A 351 18.92 -3.05 20.07
CA PHE A 351 20.03 -2.86 19.15
C PHE A 351 21.35 -2.65 19.93
N THR A 352 22.42 -3.29 19.47
CA THR A 352 23.76 -2.84 19.85
C THR A 352 24.05 -1.48 19.24
N LYS A 353 25.17 -0.87 19.61
CA LYS A 353 25.58 0.40 19.02
C LYS A 353 25.82 0.27 17.52
N GLU A 354 26.50 -0.78 17.12
CA GLU A 354 26.85 -1.09 15.73
C GLU A 354 25.58 -1.37 14.90
N GLU A 355 24.62 -2.09 15.44
CA GLU A 355 23.34 -2.36 14.78
C GLU A 355 22.53 -1.07 14.60
N SER A 356 22.48 -0.22 15.63
CA SER A 356 21.82 1.08 15.57
C SER A 356 22.45 1.97 14.49
N GLU A 357 23.78 1.99 14.37
CA GLU A 357 24.51 2.76 13.36
C GLU A 357 24.23 2.24 11.93
N ILE A 358 24.10 0.93 11.74
CA ILE A 358 23.79 0.33 10.43
C ILE A 358 22.35 0.65 10.00
N ILE A 359 21.40 0.65 10.94
CA ILE A 359 19.97 0.84 10.65
C ILE A 359 19.64 2.31 10.48
N LYS A 360 20.19 3.18 11.31
CA LYS A 360 19.91 4.62 11.28
C LYS A 360 20.32 5.23 9.93
N GLY A 361 19.35 5.82 9.22
CA GLY A 361 19.56 6.43 7.90
C GLY A 361 19.76 5.42 6.77
N SER A 362 19.40 4.13 6.97
CA SER A 362 19.54 3.09 5.97
C SER A 362 18.43 3.15 4.89
N TYR A 363 18.08 4.33 4.42
CA TYR A 363 17.13 4.52 3.32
C TYR A 363 17.43 5.79 2.54
N ASP A 364 17.13 5.78 1.25
CA ASP A 364 17.09 6.96 0.39
C ASP A 364 15.66 7.48 0.24
N PHE A 365 14.66 6.63 0.41
CA PHE A 365 13.24 6.95 0.43
C PHE A 365 12.47 5.99 1.36
N ILE A 366 11.27 6.39 1.74
CA ILE A 366 10.30 5.53 2.43
C ILE A 366 9.15 5.24 1.46
N GLY A 367 8.88 3.95 1.21
CA GLY A 367 7.62 3.50 0.64
C GLY A 367 6.52 3.57 1.70
N LEU A 368 5.35 4.05 1.33
CA LEU A 368 4.20 4.13 2.22
C LEU A 368 3.00 3.44 1.59
N ASN A 369 2.49 2.40 2.26
CA ASN A 369 1.22 1.78 1.96
C ASN A 369 0.14 2.38 2.87
N TYR A 370 -0.92 2.90 2.27
CA TYR A 370 -2.05 3.47 2.99
C TYR A 370 -3.37 3.00 2.37
N TYR A 371 -4.25 2.46 3.20
CA TYR A 371 -5.57 1.98 2.76
C TYR A 371 -6.73 2.62 3.51
N THR A 372 -6.58 2.82 4.83
CA THR A 372 -7.68 3.12 5.71
C THR A 372 -7.29 4.01 6.89
N THR A 373 -8.30 4.47 7.61
CA THR A 373 -8.17 5.15 8.89
C THR A 373 -8.98 4.40 9.93
N TRP A 374 -8.43 4.26 11.14
CA TRP A 374 -9.13 3.65 12.27
C TRP A 374 -9.26 4.62 13.44
N TYR A 375 -10.20 4.33 14.33
CA TYR A 375 -10.23 4.97 15.65
C TYR A 375 -9.24 4.27 16.59
N SER A 376 -8.71 5.03 17.53
CA SER A 376 -7.86 4.54 18.59
C SER A 376 -8.49 4.91 19.94
N GLN A 377 -8.89 3.90 20.70
CA GLN A 377 -9.45 4.01 22.03
C GLN A 377 -8.47 3.43 23.04
N SER A 378 -8.22 4.17 24.13
CA SER A 378 -7.35 3.68 25.19
C SER A 378 -8.04 2.54 25.95
N VAL A 379 -7.29 1.48 26.20
CA VAL A 379 -7.67 0.44 27.17
C VAL A 379 -6.70 0.47 28.33
N PRO A 380 -7.16 0.14 29.55
CA PRO A 380 -6.28 0.04 30.71
C PRO A 380 -5.18 -1.01 30.45
N PRO A 381 -3.98 -0.82 31.01
CA PRO A 381 -2.97 -1.86 31.02
C PRO A 381 -3.56 -3.14 31.64
N THR A 382 -3.38 -4.27 30.96
CA THR A 382 -3.68 -5.55 31.60
C THR A 382 -2.61 -5.79 32.65
N ASN A 383 -2.99 -5.90 33.94
CA ASN A 383 -2.06 -6.20 35.04
C ASN A 383 -1.50 -7.64 34.99
N SER A 384 -1.82 -8.37 33.91
CA SER A 384 -1.41 -9.76 33.74
C SER A 384 -0.14 -9.82 32.89
N LEU A 385 0.95 -10.30 33.49
CA LEU A 385 2.13 -10.79 32.77
C LEU A 385 1.84 -12.13 32.05
N VAL A 386 0.64 -12.66 32.22
CA VAL A 386 0.13 -13.88 31.59
C VAL A 386 -0.68 -13.47 30.37
N ASN A 387 -0.55 -14.20 29.27
CA ASN A 387 -1.25 -13.98 28.02
C ASN A 387 -0.89 -12.65 27.30
N THR A 388 0.38 -12.28 27.34
CA THR A 388 0.88 -11.13 26.58
C THR A 388 0.92 -11.44 25.09
N SER A 389 0.60 -10.43 24.25
CA SER A 389 0.68 -10.49 22.80
C SER A 389 1.04 -9.11 22.26
N TYR A 390 1.60 -9.06 21.05
CA TYR A 390 1.81 -7.79 20.34
C TYR A 390 0.51 -6.97 20.28
N SER A 391 -0.61 -7.62 19.94
CA SER A 391 -1.92 -6.96 19.77
C SER A 391 -2.44 -6.33 21.08
N THR A 392 -2.10 -6.87 22.25
CA THR A 392 -2.50 -6.31 23.55
C THR A 392 -1.52 -5.25 24.06
N ASP A 393 -0.24 -5.32 23.66
CA ASP A 393 0.81 -4.43 24.19
C ASP A 393 0.61 -2.96 23.80
N SER A 394 -0.06 -2.67 22.69
CA SER A 394 -0.35 -1.28 22.30
C SER A 394 -1.28 -0.56 23.28
N GLN A 395 -1.99 -1.29 24.16
CA GLN A 395 -2.98 -0.77 25.10
C GLN A 395 -4.03 0.11 24.39
N THR A 396 -4.42 -0.33 23.19
CA THR A 396 -5.45 0.31 22.38
C THR A 396 -6.50 -0.72 21.97
N ASN A 397 -7.76 -0.31 21.97
CA ASN A 397 -8.84 -1.15 21.49
C ASN A 397 -8.85 -1.15 19.97
N GLN A 398 -8.31 -2.21 19.36
CA GLN A 398 -8.27 -2.38 17.93
C GLN A 398 -9.59 -2.89 17.33
N SER A 399 -10.53 -3.33 18.16
CA SER A 399 -11.84 -3.80 17.70
C SER A 399 -12.80 -2.67 17.30
N VAL A 400 -12.54 -1.43 17.74
CA VAL A 400 -13.35 -0.28 17.32
C VAL A 400 -13.10 0.14 15.87
N THR A 401 -11.94 -0.23 15.33
CA THR A 401 -11.58 -0.03 13.91
C THR A 401 -12.10 1.30 13.34
N GLY A 402 -12.96 1.28 12.34
CA GLY A 402 -13.56 2.46 11.71
C GLY A 402 -14.95 2.83 12.25
N ILE A 403 -15.43 2.22 13.34
CA ILE A 403 -16.79 2.46 13.87
C ILE A 403 -16.72 3.15 15.22
N ARG A 404 -17.46 4.25 15.39
CA ARG A 404 -17.63 4.97 16.65
C ARG A 404 -19.10 5.23 16.93
N LEU A 405 -19.59 4.73 18.09
CA LEU A 405 -20.99 4.86 18.49
C LEU A 405 -21.97 4.39 17.38
N GLY A 406 -21.66 3.24 16.77
CA GLY A 406 -22.46 2.66 15.67
C GLY A 406 -22.36 3.40 14.33
N LYS A 407 -21.56 4.46 14.21
CA LYS A 407 -21.39 5.21 12.97
C LYS A 407 -20.01 4.92 12.35
N PRO A 408 -19.95 4.44 11.11
CA PRO A 408 -18.68 4.22 10.43
C PRO A 408 -17.98 5.55 10.12
N LEU A 409 -16.65 5.49 10.07
CA LEU A 409 -15.77 6.62 9.71
C LEU A 409 -15.97 7.06 8.25
N GLY A 410 -16.32 6.10 7.40
CA GLY A 410 -16.61 6.24 5.98
C GLY A 410 -17.23 4.94 5.46
N PRO A 411 -17.55 4.83 4.16
CA PRO A 411 -17.99 3.59 3.55
C PRO A 411 -16.99 2.45 3.83
N THR A 412 -17.49 1.24 4.04
CA THR A 412 -16.67 0.03 4.25
C THR A 412 -16.49 -0.68 2.92
N ALA A 413 -15.29 -1.16 2.63
CA ALA A 413 -15.00 -2.03 1.50
C ALA A 413 -15.39 -3.49 1.79
N ALA A 414 -15.19 -4.40 0.83
CA ALA A 414 -15.52 -5.81 0.95
C ALA A 414 -14.83 -6.49 2.13
N SER A 415 -13.55 -6.24 2.33
CA SER A 415 -12.74 -6.81 3.43
C SER A 415 -13.21 -6.46 4.84
N GLY A 416 -14.10 -5.51 5.02
CA GLY A 416 -14.64 -5.13 6.33
C GLY A 416 -13.68 -4.34 7.24
N TRP A 417 -12.38 -4.45 7.08
CA TRP A 417 -11.36 -3.69 7.81
C TRP A 417 -11.02 -2.35 7.15
N LEU A 418 -11.32 -2.19 5.86
CA LEU A 418 -11.02 -1.01 5.07
C LEU A 418 -12.19 -0.03 5.08
N PHE A 419 -12.04 1.08 5.81
CA PHE A 419 -12.96 2.22 5.83
C PHE A 419 -12.42 3.32 4.94
N ILE A 420 -13.20 3.75 3.95
CA ILE A 420 -12.79 4.74 2.96
C ILE A 420 -12.76 6.12 3.62
N TYR A 421 -11.55 6.60 3.95
CA TYR A 421 -11.35 7.90 4.59
C TYR A 421 -10.16 8.67 3.98
N PRO A 422 -10.33 9.28 2.83
CA PRO A 422 -9.25 9.95 2.09
C PRO A 422 -8.50 11.05 2.86
N PRO A 423 -9.13 11.82 3.79
CA PRO A 423 -8.39 12.80 4.59
C PRO A 423 -7.25 12.20 5.43
N GLY A 424 -7.35 10.90 5.75
CA GLY A 424 -6.34 10.18 6.52
C GLY A 424 -4.97 10.15 5.83
N LEU A 425 -4.94 9.92 4.52
CA LEU A 425 -3.69 9.95 3.74
C LEU A 425 -2.95 11.29 3.88
N ARG A 426 -3.66 12.40 3.73
CA ARG A 426 -3.05 13.73 3.92
C ARG A 426 -2.53 13.91 5.35
N ASN A 427 -3.31 13.54 6.34
CA ASN A 427 -2.95 13.74 7.74
C ASN A 427 -1.72 12.90 8.12
N LEU A 428 -1.67 11.66 7.62
CA LEU A 428 -0.52 10.77 7.79
C LEU A 428 0.74 11.34 7.14
N LEU A 429 0.66 11.83 5.90
CA LEU A 429 1.79 12.42 5.19
C LEU A 429 2.34 13.67 5.90
N LEU A 430 1.46 14.50 6.46
CA LEU A 430 1.88 15.66 7.24
C LEU A 430 2.50 15.25 8.58
N TYR A 431 1.95 14.22 9.25
CA TYR A 431 2.57 13.65 10.45
C TYR A 431 3.98 13.12 10.18
N ILE A 432 4.16 12.36 9.08
CA ILE A 432 5.48 11.84 8.70
C ILE A 432 6.45 12.99 8.39
N LYS A 433 5.99 14.00 7.65
CA LYS A 433 6.76 15.21 7.36
C LYS A 433 7.27 15.86 8.64
N ASP A 434 6.39 16.07 9.62
CA ASP A 434 6.72 16.84 10.82
C ASP A 434 7.56 16.01 11.81
N LYS A 435 7.24 14.71 11.99
CA LYS A 435 7.95 13.85 12.95
C LYS A 435 9.32 13.37 12.42
N TYR A 436 9.47 13.11 11.12
CA TYR A 436 10.64 12.42 10.56
C TYR A 436 11.45 13.28 9.57
N ASN A 437 11.40 14.60 9.72
CA ASN A 437 12.19 15.55 8.91
C ASN A 437 11.93 15.43 7.40
N ASN A 438 10.67 15.26 7.01
CA ASN A 438 10.18 15.28 5.63
C ASN A 438 10.96 14.36 4.66
N PRO A 439 11.04 13.04 4.92
CA PRO A 439 11.77 12.12 4.06
C PRO A 439 11.14 12.09 2.66
N LEU A 440 11.93 11.66 1.65
CA LEU A 440 11.37 11.31 0.35
C LEU A 440 10.40 10.14 0.49
N ILE A 441 9.16 10.30 0.02
CA ILE A 441 8.11 9.29 0.11
C ILE A 441 7.65 8.86 -1.28
N PHE A 442 7.48 7.56 -1.49
CA PHE A 442 6.69 7.00 -2.57
C PHE A 442 5.45 6.33 -1.95
N ILE A 443 4.23 6.69 -2.39
CA ILE A 443 3.05 5.90 -2.06
C ILE A 443 3.15 4.61 -2.87
N THR A 444 3.56 3.54 -2.21
CA THR A 444 3.86 2.25 -2.85
C THR A 444 2.65 1.37 -3.01
N GLU A 445 1.59 1.62 -2.21
CA GLU A 445 0.28 1.02 -2.37
C GLU A 445 -0.82 1.94 -1.83
N ASN A 446 -1.92 2.01 -2.58
CA ASN A 446 -3.18 2.62 -2.18
C ASN A 446 -4.30 2.02 -3.04
N GLY A 447 -5.35 1.48 -2.45
CA GLY A 447 -6.41 0.79 -3.17
C GLY A 447 -7.59 0.41 -2.29
N VAL A 448 -8.62 -0.14 -2.93
CA VAL A 448 -9.86 -0.61 -2.31
C VAL A 448 -10.32 -1.88 -3.01
N ASP A 449 -10.88 -2.79 -2.24
CA ASP A 449 -11.39 -4.06 -2.72
C ASP A 449 -12.90 -4.07 -2.92
N ASP A 450 -13.32 -4.96 -3.82
CA ASP A 450 -14.71 -5.37 -4.05
C ASP A 450 -14.86 -6.86 -3.74
N ASP A 451 -16.07 -7.30 -3.43
CA ASP A 451 -16.39 -8.72 -3.29
C ASP A 451 -16.23 -9.46 -4.62
N ASN A 452 -15.67 -10.66 -4.59
CA ASN A 452 -15.73 -11.59 -5.72
C ASN A 452 -17.08 -12.32 -5.74
N ILE A 453 -18.12 -11.65 -6.24
CA ILE A 453 -19.47 -12.18 -6.25
C ILE A 453 -19.58 -13.32 -7.28
N LYS A 454 -19.92 -14.51 -6.79
CA LYS A 454 -20.11 -15.70 -7.64
C LYS A 454 -21.17 -15.47 -8.72
N ASN A 455 -20.86 -15.81 -9.97
CA ASN A 455 -21.75 -15.68 -11.13
C ASN A 455 -22.18 -14.24 -11.49
N LEU A 456 -21.51 -13.21 -10.96
CA LEU A 456 -21.72 -11.84 -11.43
C LEU A 456 -21.30 -11.75 -12.90
N PRO A 457 -22.16 -11.25 -13.82
CA PRO A 457 -21.76 -11.05 -15.21
C PRO A 457 -20.53 -10.13 -15.30
N VAL A 458 -19.59 -10.48 -16.18
CA VAL A 458 -18.34 -9.70 -16.35
C VAL A 458 -18.63 -8.20 -16.54
N LYS A 459 -19.61 -7.86 -17.40
CA LYS A 459 -19.99 -6.44 -17.63
C LYS A 459 -20.35 -5.69 -16.35
N ASP A 460 -20.98 -6.35 -15.37
CA ASP A 460 -21.39 -5.74 -14.11
C ASP A 460 -20.20 -5.68 -13.13
N ALA A 461 -19.32 -6.70 -13.17
CA ALA A 461 -18.09 -6.73 -12.38
C ALA A 461 -17.05 -5.65 -12.81
N LEU A 462 -17.18 -5.10 -14.02
CA LEU A 462 -16.32 -4.02 -14.51
C LEU A 462 -16.76 -2.63 -14.05
N GLU A 463 -17.98 -2.47 -13.52
CA GLU A 463 -18.54 -1.20 -13.06
C GLU A 463 -18.16 -0.91 -11.60
N ASP A 464 -16.90 -0.57 -11.35
CA ASP A 464 -16.31 -0.37 -10.03
C ASP A 464 -16.26 1.12 -9.61
N ASP A 465 -17.40 1.79 -9.56
CA ASP A 465 -17.54 3.21 -9.22
C ASP A 465 -16.95 3.58 -7.84
N VAL A 466 -17.03 2.67 -6.88
CA VAL A 466 -16.45 2.86 -5.54
C VAL A 466 -14.93 3.05 -5.68
N ARG A 467 -14.26 2.23 -6.51
CA ARG A 467 -12.81 2.32 -6.74
C ARG A 467 -12.44 3.59 -7.50
N VAL A 468 -13.24 4.02 -8.48
CA VAL A 468 -13.08 5.33 -9.16
C VAL A 468 -13.12 6.46 -8.14
N SER A 469 -14.15 6.48 -7.28
CA SER A 469 -14.32 7.49 -6.23
C SER A 469 -13.18 7.45 -5.22
N TYR A 470 -12.73 6.26 -4.83
CA TYR A 470 -11.61 6.06 -3.90
C TYR A 470 -10.33 6.71 -4.44
N TYR A 471 -9.92 6.38 -5.67
CA TYR A 471 -8.72 6.96 -6.28
C TYR A 471 -8.83 8.47 -6.46
N TYR A 472 -9.95 8.95 -7.00
CA TYR A 472 -10.17 10.38 -7.18
C TYR A 472 -9.99 11.16 -5.88
N GLN A 473 -10.62 10.71 -4.80
CA GLN A 473 -10.57 11.39 -3.52
C GLN A 473 -9.18 11.29 -2.87
N HIS A 474 -8.55 10.11 -2.86
CA HIS A 474 -7.22 9.94 -2.28
C HIS A 474 -6.16 10.77 -3.02
N LEU A 475 -6.20 10.82 -4.36
CA LEU A 475 -5.30 11.66 -5.14
C LEU A 475 -5.50 13.16 -4.86
N ARG A 476 -6.74 13.62 -4.62
CA ARG A 476 -6.99 15.00 -4.18
C ARG A 476 -6.35 15.32 -2.82
N TYR A 477 -6.46 14.41 -1.87
CA TYR A 477 -5.83 14.60 -0.55
C TYR A 477 -4.32 14.44 -0.60
N LEU A 478 -3.80 13.58 -1.46
CA LEU A 478 -2.36 13.47 -1.76
C LEU A 478 -1.82 14.80 -2.33
N GLN A 479 -2.48 15.37 -3.35
CA GLN A 479 -2.13 16.68 -3.90
C GLN A 479 -2.12 17.76 -2.82
N SER A 480 -3.14 17.75 -1.93
CA SER A 480 -3.21 18.68 -0.81
C SER A 480 -2.01 18.53 0.15
N ALA A 481 -1.55 17.31 0.42
CA ALA A 481 -0.36 17.07 1.25
C ALA A 481 0.91 17.61 0.57
N ILE A 482 1.08 17.34 -0.72
CA ILE A 482 2.21 17.85 -1.52
C ILE A 482 2.22 19.38 -1.53
N LYS A 483 1.08 20.03 -1.75
CA LYS A 483 0.96 21.50 -1.67
C LYS A 483 1.31 22.08 -0.28
N LYS A 484 1.17 21.27 0.78
CA LYS A 484 1.59 21.60 2.15
C LYS A 484 3.05 21.21 2.46
N GLY A 485 3.80 20.82 1.44
CA GLY A 485 5.23 20.56 1.52
C GLY A 485 5.62 19.12 1.87
N ALA A 486 4.71 18.15 1.86
CA ALA A 486 5.07 16.75 1.97
C ALA A 486 5.88 16.30 0.74
N ASN A 487 7.04 15.66 0.95
CA ASN A 487 7.98 15.29 -0.10
C ASN A 487 7.60 13.95 -0.75
N VAL A 488 6.48 13.93 -1.49
CA VAL A 488 5.99 12.73 -2.18
C VAL A 488 6.26 12.85 -3.67
N LYS A 489 6.83 11.80 -4.29
CA LYS A 489 7.26 11.79 -5.69
C LYS A 489 6.67 10.67 -6.56
N ALA A 490 6.00 9.69 -5.95
CA ALA A 490 5.37 8.61 -6.71
C ALA A 490 4.08 8.12 -6.02
N TYR A 491 3.20 7.53 -6.84
CA TYR A 491 1.97 6.89 -6.40
C TYR A 491 1.73 5.62 -7.21
N PHE A 492 1.50 4.51 -6.50
CA PHE A 492 1.18 3.22 -7.09
C PHE A 492 -0.19 2.75 -6.61
N ALA A 493 -1.05 2.45 -7.58
CA ALA A 493 -2.34 1.81 -7.31
C ALA A 493 -2.13 0.35 -6.88
N TRP A 494 -2.82 -0.08 -5.83
CA TRP A 494 -2.97 -1.47 -5.46
C TRP A 494 -4.38 -1.96 -5.78
N ALA A 495 -4.55 -2.94 -6.66
CA ALA A 495 -3.52 -3.63 -7.41
C ALA A 495 -3.72 -3.40 -8.91
N PHE A 496 -2.73 -3.75 -9.72
CA PHE A 496 -2.87 -3.71 -11.17
C PHE A 496 -3.89 -4.75 -11.66
N LEU A 497 -3.80 -5.97 -11.13
CA LEU A 497 -4.61 -7.13 -11.50
C LEU A 497 -5.35 -7.64 -10.26
N ASP A 498 -6.56 -8.20 -10.42
CA ASP A 498 -7.13 -9.05 -9.38
C ASP A 498 -6.21 -10.24 -9.16
N ASP A 499 -5.99 -10.64 -7.92
CA ASP A 499 -4.96 -11.61 -7.56
C ASP A 499 -5.35 -12.50 -6.36
N PHE A 500 -4.42 -13.30 -5.86
CA PHE A 500 -4.56 -14.09 -4.64
C PHE A 500 -4.35 -13.20 -3.42
N GLU A 501 -5.43 -12.81 -2.73
CA GLU A 501 -5.38 -11.85 -1.61
C GLU A 501 -5.11 -12.55 -0.27
N TRP A 502 -3.94 -13.17 -0.15
CA TRP A 502 -3.41 -13.78 1.07
C TRP A 502 -4.42 -14.71 1.79
N ASP A 503 -4.76 -14.44 3.07
CA ASP A 503 -5.74 -15.23 3.82
C ASP A 503 -7.19 -15.07 3.31
N ALA A 504 -7.49 -14.06 2.51
CA ALA A 504 -8.77 -13.95 1.81
C ALA A 504 -8.85 -14.83 0.54
N GLY A 505 -7.74 -15.33 0.02
CA GLY A 505 -7.73 -16.11 -1.22
C GLY A 505 -8.21 -15.28 -2.41
N PHE A 506 -9.20 -15.79 -3.16
CA PHE A 506 -9.82 -15.07 -4.29
C PHE A 506 -11.20 -14.51 -3.95
N THR A 507 -11.54 -14.32 -2.68
CA THR A 507 -12.86 -13.83 -2.25
C THR A 507 -13.04 -12.32 -2.43
N VAL A 508 -11.96 -11.57 -2.55
CA VAL A 508 -11.96 -10.11 -2.78
C VAL A 508 -11.09 -9.74 -3.99
N ARG A 509 -11.29 -8.53 -4.51
CA ARG A 509 -10.68 -8.05 -5.75
C ARG A 509 -10.17 -6.62 -5.61
N PHE A 510 -8.84 -6.44 -5.59
CA PHE A 510 -8.20 -5.12 -5.55
C PHE A 510 -7.84 -4.55 -6.93
N GLY A 511 -7.86 -5.39 -7.97
CA GLY A 511 -7.33 -5.03 -9.29
C GLY A 511 -8.04 -3.88 -9.98
N LEU A 512 -7.27 -3.05 -10.66
CA LEU A 512 -7.77 -2.19 -11.76
C LEU A 512 -8.25 -3.04 -12.94
N THR A 513 -7.69 -4.24 -13.08
CA THR A 513 -8.03 -5.20 -14.13
C THR A 513 -8.72 -6.39 -13.50
N PHE A 514 -9.93 -6.69 -13.97
CA PHE A 514 -10.68 -7.89 -13.63
C PHE A 514 -10.03 -9.11 -14.27
N ILE A 515 -9.83 -10.15 -13.46
CA ILE A 515 -9.38 -11.48 -13.92
C ILE A 515 -10.57 -12.41 -13.88
N ASP A 516 -10.94 -12.97 -15.04
CA ASP A 516 -11.99 -13.97 -15.11
C ASP A 516 -11.43 -15.35 -14.71
N TYR A 517 -11.60 -15.70 -13.45
CA TYR A 517 -11.11 -16.98 -12.91
C TYR A 517 -11.81 -18.21 -13.53
N ASN A 518 -12.95 -18.02 -14.21
CA ASN A 518 -13.73 -19.08 -14.82
C ASN A 518 -13.53 -19.22 -16.33
N ASP A 519 -12.90 -18.19 -16.98
CA ASP A 519 -12.64 -18.17 -18.41
C ASP A 519 -11.15 -17.94 -18.71
N ASN A 520 -10.35 -18.97 -18.45
CA ASN A 520 -8.92 -19.00 -18.74
C ASN A 520 -8.16 -17.74 -18.30
N LEU A 521 -8.52 -17.18 -17.15
CA LEU A 521 -7.87 -16.01 -16.57
C LEU A 521 -7.83 -14.79 -17.51
N LYS A 522 -8.84 -14.58 -18.33
CA LYS A 522 -8.92 -13.41 -19.22
C LYS A 522 -8.87 -12.11 -18.45
N ARG A 523 -8.22 -11.10 -19.04
CA ARG A 523 -8.00 -9.79 -18.47
C ARG A 523 -8.98 -8.78 -19.06
N TYR A 524 -9.71 -8.06 -18.18
CA TYR A 524 -10.64 -7.00 -18.60
C TYR A 524 -10.38 -5.74 -17.77
N PRO A 525 -9.98 -4.60 -18.38
CA PRO A 525 -9.86 -3.33 -17.66
C PRO A 525 -11.20 -2.94 -17.05
N LYS A 526 -11.24 -2.68 -15.73
CA LYS A 526 -12.42 -2.17 -15.04
C LYS A 526 -12.63 -0.68 -15.35
N LYS A 527 -13.77 -0.13 -15.00
CA LYS A 527 -14.10 1.30 -15.13
C LYS A 527 -13.04 2.19 -14.47
N SER A 528 -12.53 1.78 -13.31
CA SER A 528 -11.43 2.46 -12.63
C SER A 528 -10.15 2.51 -13.46
N ALA A 529 -9.80 1.43 -14.17
CA ALA A 529 -8.66 1.44 -15.08
C ALA A 529 -8.83 2.43 -16.23
N LEU A 530 -10.04 2.49 -16.82
CA LEU A 530 -10.36 3.45 -17.88
C LEU A 530 -10.32 4.89 -17.36
N TRP A 531 -10.82 5.12 -16.12
CA TRP A 531 -10.72 6.40 -15.45
C TRP A 531 -9.25 6.81 -15.22
N VAL A 532 -8.42 5.90 -14.69
CA VAL A 532 -6.98 6.14 -14.49
C VAL A 532 -6.30 6.47 -15.81
N ARG A 533 -6.59 5.71 -16.87
CA ARG A 533 -6.07 6.00 -18.21
C ARG A 533 -6.39 7.43 -18.66
N GLN A 534 -7.62 7.88 -18.44
CA GLN A 534 -8.03 9.25 -18.78
C GLN A 534 -7.34 10.28 -17.88
N PHE A 535 -7.27 10.02 -16.59
CA PHE A 535 -6.60 10.87 -15.60
C PHE A 535 -5.11 11.07 -15.92
N LEU A 536 -4.43 10.02 -16.39
CA LEU A 536 -2.99 10.03 -16.72
C LEU A 536 -2.69 10.44 -18.19
N LYS A 537 -3.69 10.80 -18.97
CA LYS A 537 -3.50 11.26 -20.34
C LYS A 537 -2.60 12.51 -20.35
N LYS A 538 -1.52 12.45 -21.14
CA LYS A 538 -0.57 13.54 -21.35
C LYS A 538 -1.10 14.52 -22.38
#